data_d6280b704bc8da0b7c9e6a5b14c190e8
#
_entry.id   d6280b704bc8da0b7c9e6a5b14c190e8
#
_cell.length_a   1.000
_cell.length_b   1.000
_cell.length_c   1.000
_cell.angle_alpha   90.00
_cell.angle_beta   90.00
_cell.angle_gamma   90.00
#
_symmetry.space_group_name_H-M   'P 1'
#
loop_
_entity.id
_entity.type
_entity.pdbx_description
1 polymer ?
#
loop_
_entity_poly.entity_id
_entity_poly.type
_entity_poly.pdbx_seq_one_letter_code
_entity_poly.pdbx_strand_id
1 'polypeptide(L)'
;MEAFFTPEPFSRLPTEIPIMSNIAAIFAGQGAQAVGMGKDLAADPDCAALFAKADDILGFKLSEICFEGPAEALTKTNICQPAIFVMSAACFTALRKLRPQTAFCCAAGLSLGEWTALWAAGAVSFEEAVRILEARGRFMQEACEAAPSGMVSILRVPVETAAEIAAATGCTVANYN
;
A
#
# COMPACT_ATOMS: atom_id res chain seq x y z
N MET A 1 -0.86 -4.43 34.60
CA MET A 1 0.29 -3.52 34.53
C MET A 1 0.20 -2.84 33.18
N GLU A 2 -0.54 -1.71 33.14
CA GLU A 2 -0.83 -0.97 31.92
C GLU A 2 0.36 -0.10 31.56
N ALA A 3 0.97 -0.37 30.40
CA ALA A 3 1.97 0.51 29.82
C ALA A 3 1.25 1.63 29.08
N PHE A 4 1.13 2.80 29.70
CA PHE A 4 0.67 4.01 29.03
C PHE A 4 1.69 4.43 27.98
N PHE A 5 1.26 4.38 26.72
CA PHE A 5 1.97 4.96 25.61
C PHE A 5 1.85 6.49 25.73
N THR A 6 2.89 7.16 26.22
CA THR A 6 2.97 8.62 26.18
C THR A 6 3.50 9.01 24.79
N PRO A 7 2.70 9.68 23.93
CA PRO A 7 3.22 10.18 22.67
C PRO A 7 4.26 11.28 22.98
N GLU A 8 5.48 11.09 22.47
CA GLU A 8 6.49 12.13 22.46
C GLU A 8 5.95 13.35 21.69
N PRO A 9 6.13 14.57 22.19
CA PRO A 9 5.58 15.75 21.54
C PRO A 9 6.25 15.96 20.18
N PHE A 10 5.45 16.37 19.19
CA PHE A 10 5.81 16.73 17.81
C PHE A 10 6.84 17.87 17.68
N SER A 11 7.66 18.10 18.70
CA SER A 11 8.60 19.22 18.80
C SER A 11 9.88 19.08 17.98
N ARG A 12 9.99 18.08 17.09
CA ARG A 12 11.16 17.87 16.22
C ARG A 12 10.88 17.99 14.71
N LEU A 13 9.82 18.68 14.33
CA LEU A 13 9.74 19.09 12.94
C LEU A 13 10.79 20.19 12.70
N PRO A 14 11.65 20.07 11.67
CA PRO A 14 12.58 21.14 11.31
C PRO A 14 11.77 22.42 11.04
N THR A 15 12.18 23.50 11.67
CA THR A 15 11.55 24.82 11.52
C THR A 15 11.76 25.44 10.13
N GLU A 16 12.59 24.83 9.31
CA GLU A 16 12.80 25.24 7.92
C GLU A 16 12.61 24.00 7.02
N ILE A 17 11.47 23.94 6.32
CA ILE A 17 11.27 23.01 5.23
C ILE A 17 12.06 23.58 4.05
N PRO A 18 13.14 22.95 3.58
CA PRO A 18 13.81 23.39 2.37
C PRO A 18 12.78 23.24 1.23
N ILE A 19 12.35 24.35 0.65
CA ILE A 19 11.52 24.35 -0.56
C ILE A 19 12.41 23.90 -1.71
N MET A 20 12.60 22.60 -1.88
CA MET A 20 13.59 22.10 -2.83
C MET A 20 13.07 21.10 -3.85
N SER A 21 11.81 20.71 -3.82
CA SER A 21 11.24 19.93 -4.94
C SER A 21 9.72 20.05 -4.99
N ASN A 22 9.18 20.08 -6.20
CA ASN A 22 7.74 20.00 -6.46
C ASN A 22 7.33 18.55 -6.80
N ILE A 23 8.09 17.54 -6.31
CA ILE A 23 7.88 16.14 -6.63
C ILE A 23 7.22 15.46 -5.44
N ALA A 24 6.06 14.86 -5.67
CA ALA A 24 5.38 13.99 -4.70
C ALA A 24 5.62 12.53 -5.07
N ALA A 25 5.82 11.67 -4.07
CA ALA A 25 5.80 10.22 -4.25
C ALA A 25 4.37 9.70 -4.07
N ILE A 26 3.78 9.14 -5.12
CA ILE A 26 2.41 8.60 -5.09
C ILE A 26 2.46 7.08 -5.23
N PHE A 27 1.81 6.38 -4.31
CA PHE A 27 1.84 4.92 -4.24
C PHE A 27 0.49 4.30 -4.59
N ALA A 28 0.56 3.20 -5.35
CA ALA A 28 -0.61 2.48 -5.85
C ALA A 28 -1.40 1.81 -4.73
N GLY A 29 -2.71 1.71 -4.94
CA GLY A 29 -3.64 0.91 -4.15
C GLY A 29 -3.99 -0.43 -4.81
N GLN A 30 -4.94 -1.15 -4.20
CA GLN A 30 -5.45 -2.43 -4.71
C GLN A 30 -6.03 -2.26 -6.13
N GLY A 31 -5.73 -3.21 -7.01
CA GLY A 31 -6.04 -3.16 -8.45
C GLY A 31 -4.81 -2.96 -9.33
N ALA A 32 -3.66 -2.59 -8.75
CA ALA A 32 -2.40 -2.41 -9.48
C ALA A 32 -1.59 -3.72 -9.62
N GLN A 33 -2.00 -4.81 -8.96
CA GLN A 33 -1.28 -6.09 -9.02
C GLN A 33 -1.38 -6.74 -10.40
N ALA A 34 -0.28 -7.33 -10.82
CA ALA A 34 -0.21 -8.15 -12.03
C ALA A 34 0.82 -9.27 -11.83
N VAL A 35 0.52 -10.45 -12.36
CA VAL A 35 1.51 -11.55 -12.38
C VAL A 35 2.74 -11.11 -13.19
N GLY A 36 3.92 -11.38 -12.65
CA GLY A 36 5.19 -10.91 -13.21
C GLY A 36 5.71 -9.63 -12.57
N MET A 37 4.90 -8.94 -11.74
CA MET A 37 5.32 -7.70 -11.09
C MET A 37 6.53 -7.91 -10.19
N GLY A 38 7.57 -7.07 -10.35
CA GLY A 38 8.79 -7.09 -9.55
C GLY A 38 9.82 -8.13 -9.95
N LYS A 39 9.53 -8.99 -10.93
CA LYS A 39 10.48 -10.02 -11.39
C LYS A 39 11.75 -9.42 -11.99
N ASP A 40 11.63 -8.32 -12.71
CA ASP A 40 12.74 -7.56 -13.26
C ASP A 40 13.54 -6.83 -12.16
N LEU A 41 12.84 -6.26 -11.18
CA LEU A 41 13.48 -5.60 -10.03
C LEU A 41 14.22 -6.58 -9.12
N ALA A 42 13.82 -7.84 -9.06
CA ALA A 42 14.50 -8.87 -8.27
C ALA A 42 15.92 -9.20 -8.77
N ALA A 43 16.34 -8.67 -9.92
CA ALA A 43 17.73 -8.70 -10.36
C ALA A 43 18.62 -7.72 -9.55
N ASP A 44 18.05 -6.71 -8.92
CA ASP A 44 18.77 -5.82 -8.01
C ASP A 44 18.79 -6.41 -6.60
N PRO A 45 19.96 -6.57 -5.95
CA PRO A 45 20.07 -7.21 -4.64
C PRO A 45 19.25 -6.54 -3.54
N ASP A 46 19.14 -5.20 -3.56
CA ASP A 46 18.39 -4.46 -2.54
C ASP A 46 16.88 -4.67 -2.70
N CYS A 47 16.40 -4.74 -3.95
CA CYS A 47 15.00 -5.06 -4.25
C CYS A 47 14.69 -6.53 -3.95
N ALA A 48 15.56 -7.47 -4.32
CA ALA A 48 15.43 -8.88 -4.01
C ALA A 48 15.34 -9.12 -2.49
N ALA A 49 16.14 -8.39 -1.70
CA ALA A 49 16.11 -8.49 -0.24
C ALA A 49 14.76 -8.10 0.36
N LEU A 50 14.03 -7.14 -0.23
CA LEU A 50 12.68 -6.77 0.22
C LEU A 50 11.68 -7.91 0.01
N PHE A 51 11.73 -8.57 -1.16
CA PHE A 51 10.87 -9.73 -1.43
C PHE A 51 11.20 -10.89 -0.49
N ALA A 52 12.48 -11.23 -0.33
CA ALA A 52 12.90 -12.29 0.58
C ALA A 52 12.49 -12.01 2.03
N LYS A 53 12.63 -10.77 2.49
CA LYS A 53 12.25 -10.35 3.82
C LYS A 53 10.74 -10.43 4.03
N ALA A 54 9.94 -10.09 3.03
CA ALA A 54 8.49 -10.26 3.08
C ALA A 54 8.09 -11.73 3.14
N ASP A 55 8.72 -12.60 2.35
CA ASP A 55 8.52 -14.06 2.41
C ASP A 55 8.76 -14.59 3.82
N ASP A 56 9.86 -14.17 4.45
CA ASP A 56 10.22 -14.61 5.80
C ASP A 56 9.22 -14.13 6.86
N ILE A 57 8.75 -12.88 6.75
CA ILE A 57 7.77 -12.30 7.67
C ILE A 57 6.41 -12.99 7.57
N LEU A 58 5.99 -13.28 6.35
CA LEU A 58 4.68 -13.86 6.05
C LEU A 58 4.64 -15.37 6.24
N GLY A 59 5.79 -16.04 6.21
CA GLY A 59 5.90 -17.49 6.32
C GLY A 59 5.47 -18.27 5.07
N PHE A 60 5.32 -17.56 3.94
CA PHE A 60 5.06 -18.16 2.63
C PHE A 60 5.73 -17.33 1.50
N LYS A 61 5.83 -17.92 0.29
CA LYS A 61 6.50 -17.31 -0.84
C LYS A 61 5.63 -16.30 -1.58
N LEU A 62 5.50 -15.07 -1.00
CA LEU A 62 4.85 -13.94 -1.66
C LEU A 62 5.53 -13.60 -2.98
N SER A 63 6.87 -13.66 -3.00
CA SER A 63 7.68 -13.41 -4.20
C SER A 63 7.28 -14.30 -5.37
N GLU A 64 7.10 -15.62 -5.15
CA GLU A 64 6.65 -16.54 -6.20
C GLU A 64 5.27 -16.19 -6.72
N ILE A 65 4.34 -15.83 -5.83
CA ILE A 65 2.99 -15.41 -6.23
C ILE A 65 3.05 -14.13 -7.07
N CYS A 66 3.90 -13.17 -6.71
CA CYS A 66 4.10 -11.95 -7.50
C CYS A 66 4.70 -12.25 -8.88
N PHE A 67 5.70 -13.12 -8.96
CA PHE A 67 6.47 -13.36 -10.17
C PHE A 67 5.83 -14.36 -11.13
N GLU A 68 5.21 -15.41 -10.59
CA GLU A 68 4.72 -16.55 -11.38
C GLU A 68 3.20 -16.76 -11.26
N GLY A 69 2.54 -16.11 -10.29
CA GLY A 69 1.11 -16.28 -10.05
C GLY A 69 0.77 -17.48 -9.16
N PRO A 70 -0.43 -18.04 -9.30
CA PRO A 70 -1.47 -17.68 -10.25
C PRO A 70 -2.18 -16.36 -9.93
N ALA A 71 -2.84 -15.75 -10.92
CA ALA A 71 -3.52 -14.46 -10.77
C ALA A 71 -4.63 -14.50 -9.70
N GLU A 72 -5.34 -15.62 -9.59
CA GLU A 72 -6.38 -15.82 -8.58
C GLU A 72 -5.82 -15.74 -7.15
N ALA A 73 -4.62 -16.27 -6.91
CA ALA A 73 -3.96 -16.17 -5.62
C ALA A 73 -3.54 -14.72 -5.35
N LEU A 74 -2.94 -14.05 -6.34
CA LEU A 74 -2.47 -12.66 -6.23
C LEU A 74 -3.62 -11.67 -6.00
N THR A 75 -4.84 -12.01 -6.42
CA THR A 75 -6.03 -11.14 -6.29
C THR A 75 -6.68 -11.23 -4.91
N LYS A 76 -6.42 -12.27 -4.11
CA LYS A 76 -6.95 -12.37 -2.75
C LYS A 76 -6.42 -11.21 -1.91
N THR A 77 -7.32 -10.55 -1.18
CA THR A 77 -7.01 -9.29 -0.48
C THR A 77 -5.85 -9.43 0.53
N ASN A 78 -5.77 -10.55 1.23
CA ASN A 78 -4.70 -10.85 2.18
C ASN A 78 -3.33 -11.09 1.52
N ILE A 79 -3.31 -11.43 0.24
CA ILE A 79 -2.08 -11.58 -0.56
C ILE A 79 -1.78 -10.29 -1.32
N CYS A 80 -2.80 -9.72 -1.94
CA CYS A 80 -2.70 -8.54 -2.80
C CYS A 80 -2.12 -7.32 -2.06
N GLN A 81 -2.56 -7.08 -0.82
CA GLN A 81 -2.13 -5.90 -0.08
C GLN A 81 -0.63 -5.91 0.25
N PRO A 82 -0.07 -6.95 0.90
CA PRO A 82 1.37 -6.99 1.09
C PRO A 82 2.15 -7.08 -0.23
N ALA A 83 1.61 -7.73 -1.27
CA ALA A 83 2.27 -7.84 -2.57
C ALA A 83 2.47 -6.47 -3.24
N ILE A 84 1.43 -5.63 -3.29
CA ILE A 84 1.54 -4.27 -3.86
C ILE A 84 2.47 -3.40 -3.02
N PHE A 85 2.44 -3.54 -1.70
CA PHE A 85 3.36 -2.82 -0.81
C PHE A 85 4.81 -3.17 -1.12
N VAL A 86 5.16 -4.47 -1.14
CA VAL A 86 6.53 -4.94 -1.39
C VAL A 86 7.01 -4.50 -2.78
N MET A 87 6.14 -4.62 -3.80
CA MET A 87 6.44 -4.14 -5.14
C MET A 87 6.70 -2.63 -5.16
N SER A 88 5.84 -1.85 -4.51
CA SER A 88 5.98 -0.39 -4.45
C SER A 88 7.24 0.03 -3.67
N ALA A 89 7.58 -0.71 -2.61
CA ALA A 89 8.81 -0.50 -1.86
C ALA A 89 10.05 -0.83 -2.70
N ALA A 90 10.02 -1.90 -3.48
CA ALA A 90 11.10 -2.24 -4.42
C ALA A 90 11.27 -1.16 -5.51
N CYS A 91 10.18 -0.69 -6.11
CA CYS A 91 10.20 0.42 -7.07
C CYS A 91 10.81 1.69 -6.46
N PHE A 92 10.38 2.05 -5.26
CA PHE A 92 10.89 3.25 -4.57
C PHE A 92 12.37 3.11 -4.21
N THR A 93 12.80 1.93 -3.76
CA THR A 93 14.20 1.61 -3.48
C THR A 93 15.06 1.74 -4.75
N ALA A 94 14.62 1.15 -5.86
CA ALA A 94 15.30 1.27 -7.15
C ALA A 94 15.38 2.73 -7.63
N LEU A 95 14.27 3.49 -7.49
CA LEU A 95 14.23 4.92 -7.83
C LEU A 95 15.22 5.73 -7.00
N ARG A 96 15.27 5.52 -5.69
CA ARG A 96 16.21 6.20 -4.79
C ARG A 96 17.66 5.90 -5.14
N LYS A 97 17.95 4.69 -5.59
CA LYS A 97 19.27 4.25 -6.05
C LYS A 97 19.68 4.90 -7.38
N LEU A 98 18.75 4.96 -8.32
CA LEU A 98 18.97 5.57 -9.63
C LEU A 98 18.99 7.11 -9.60
N ARG A 99 18.27 7.70 -8.66
CA ARG A 99 18.09 9.15 -8.50
C ARG A 99 18.31 9.61 -7.06
N PRO A 100 19.52 9.43 -6.50
CA PRO A 100 19.79 9.67 -5.08
C PRO A 100 19.58 11.14 -4.67
N GLN A 101 19.69 12.07 -5.61
CA GLN A 101 19.51 13.50 -5.37
C GLN A 101 18.05 13.96 -5.46
N THR A 102 17.11 13.06 -5.83
CA THR A 102 15.71 13.45 -5.90
C THR A 102 15.15 13.62 -4.49
N ALA A 103 14.72 14.85 -4.19
CA ALA A 103 13.99 15.15 -2.99
C ALA A 103 12.49 15.10 -3.27
N PHE A 104 11.73 14.48 -2.38
CA PHE A 104 10.27 14.47 -2.42
C PHE A 104 9.73 15.43 -1.35
N CYS A 105 8.81 16.31 -1.73
CA CYS A 105 8.16 17.22 -0.79
C CYS A 105 7.08 16.53 0.05
N CYS A 106 6.49 15.48 -0.46
CA CYS A 106 5.48 14.68 0.24
C CYS A 106 5.39 13.27 -0.35
N ALA A 107 4.72 12.39 0.38
CA ALA A 107 4.34 11.06 -0.05
C ALA A 107 2.84 10.87 0.20
N ALA A 108 2.14 10.21 -0.73
CA ALA A 108 0.72 9.91 -0.59
C ALA A 108 0.40 8.55 -1.23
N GLY A 109 -0.73 7.98 -0.87
CA GLY A 109 -1.22 6.74 -1.44
C GLY A 109 -2.67 6.50 -1.08
N LEU A 110 -3.40 5.80 -1.94
CA LEU A 110 -4.79 5.44 -1.69
C LEU A 110 -4.88 4.11 -0.97
N SER A 111 -5.65 4.05 0.14
CA SER A 111 -5.94 2.82 0.89
C SER A 111 -4.64 2.12 1.35
N LEU A 112 -4.29 0.94 0.79
CA LEU A 112 -3.02 0.28 1.12
C LEU A 112 -1.78 1.11 0.73
N GLY A 113 -1.87 1.94 -0.31
CA GLY A 113 -0.78 2.81 -0.75
C GLY A 113 -0.36 3.83 0.30
N GLU A 114 -1.25 4.20 1.22
CA GLU A 114 -0.93 5.04 2.37
C GLU A 114 0.16 4.41 3.26
N TRP A 115 0.13 3.10 3.46
CA TRP A 115 1.16 2.38 4.21
C TRP A 115 2.53 2.42 3.52
N THR A 116 2.53 2.41 2.19
CA THR A 116 3.77 2.62 1.42
C THR A 116 4.29 4.05 1.59
N ALA A 117 3.39 5.04 1.60
CA ALA A 117 3.76 6.43 1.84
C ALA A 117 4.32 6.64 3.26
N LEU A 118 3.71 6.02 4.28
CA LEU A 118 4.20 6.05 5.66
C LEU A 118 5.59 5.40 5.79
N TRP A 119 5.81 4.26 5.14
CA TRP A 119 7.11 3.62 5.08
C TRP A 119 8.15 4.50 4.37
N ALA A 120 7.82 5.05 3.22
CA ALA A 120 8.71 5.93 2.46
C ALA A 120 9.08 7.21 3.23
N ALA A 121 8.18 7.69 4.08
CA ALA A 121 8.40 8.82 5.00
C ALA A 121 9.13 8.42 6.29
N GLY A 122 9.43 7.14 6.52
CA GLY A 122 10.10 6.65 7.73
C GLY A 122 9.21 6.59 8.98
N ALA A 123 7.88 6.69 8.82
CA ALA A 123 6.92 6.66 9.92
C ALA A 123 6.62 5.22 10.42
N VAL A 124 6.79 4.22 9.55
CA VAL A 124 6.68 2.80 9.87
C VAL A 124 7.86 2.05 9.26
N SER A 125 8.29 0.97 9.91
CA SER A 125 9.30 0.07 9.33
C SER A 125 8.69 -0.80 8.23
N PHE A 126 9.53 -1.40 7.39
CA PHE A 126 9.09 -2.34 6.35
C PHE A 126 8.40 -3.55 6.97
N GLU A 127 8.94 -4.10 8.05
CA GLU A 127 8.42 -5.23 8.79
C GLU A 127 7.03 -4.97 9.38
N GLU A 128 6.86 -3.80 9.99
CA GLU A 128 5.56 -3.39 10.53
C GLU A 128 4.53 -3.25 9.41
N ALA A 129 4.88 -2.58 8.31
CA ALA A 129 3.97 -2.39 7.19
C ALA A 129 3.54 -3.73 6.56
N VAL A 130 4.45 -4.70 6.38
CA VAL A 130 4.11 -6.05 5.88
C VAL A 130 3.12 -6.75 6.80
N ARG A 131 3.37 -6.76 8.13
CA ARG A 131 2.48 -7.40 9.12
C ARG A 131 1.11 -6.73 9.19
N ILE A 132 1.08 -5.39 9.18
CA ILE A 132 -0.17 -4.62 9.20
C ILE A 132 -0.99 -4.90 7.94
N LEU A 133 -0.36 -4.92 6.77
CA LEU A 133 -1.07 -5.14 5.51
C LEU A 133 -1.55 -6.59 5.34
N GLU A 134 -0.81 -7.57 5.85
CA GLU A 134 -1.29 -8.95 5.95
C GLU A 134 -2.55 -9.01 6.82
N ALA A 135 -2.48 -8.49 8.05
CA ALA A 135 -3.59 -8.51 8.99
C ALA A 135 -4.80 -7.73 8.45
N ARG A 136 -4.56 -6.54 7.88
CA ARG A 136 -5.59 -5.72 7.25
C ARG A 136 -6.27 -6.47 6.09
N GLY A 137 -5.48 -7.09 5.22
CA GLY A 137 -5.97 -7.87 4.08
C GLY A 137 -6.80 -9.07 4.54
N ARG A 138 -6.36 -9.76 5.58
CA ARG A 138 -7.07 -10.88 6.18
C ARG A 138 -8.41 -10.45 6.78
N PHE A 139 -8.45 -9.39 7.58
CA PHE A 139 -9.71 -8.88 8.14
C PHE A 139 -10.68 -8.41 7.06
N MET A 140 -10.19 -7.77 6.00
CA MET A 140 -11.04 -7.37 4.87
C MET A 140 -11.59 -8.58 4.12
N GLN A 141 -10.78 -9.64 3.94
CA GLN A 141 -11.20 -10.87 3.30
C GLN A 141 -12.28 -11.58 4.14
N GLU A 142 -12.04 -11.72 5.44
CA GLU A 142 -13.01 -12.30 6.39
C GLU A 142 -14.35 -11.52 6.39
N ALA A 143 -14.30 -10.20 6.35
CA ALA A 143 -15.50 -9.37 6.26
C ALA A 143 -16.26 -9.57 4.94
N CYS A 144 -15.57 -9.72 3.82
CA CYS A 144 -16.19 -10.00 2.53
C CYS A 144 -16.83 -11.41 2.47
N GLU A 145 -16.25 -12.38 3.17
CA GLU A 145 -16.76 -13.75 3.23
C GLU A 145 -17.95 -13.88 4.22
N ALA A 146 -18.00 -13.03 5.24
CA ALA A 146 -19.08 -13.05 6.25
C ALA A 146 -20.43 -12.60 5.68
N ALA A 147 -20.44 -11.77 4.63
CA ALA A 147 -21.66 -11.32 3.97
C ALA A 147 -21.40 -11.13 2.47
N PRO A 148 -22.30 -11.67 1.60
CA PRO A 148 -22.21 -11.40 0.17
C PRO A 148 -22.24 -9.89 -0.10
N SER A 149 -21.13 -9.35 -0.51
CA SER A 149 -20.97 -7.91 -0.72
C SER A 149 -20.00 -7.62 -1.86
N GLY A 150 -20.02 -6.39 -2.33
CA GLY A 150 -19.10 -5.92 -3.37
C GLY A 150 -18.95 -4.41 -3.30
N MET A 151 -17.95 -3.91 -3.99
CA MET A 151 -17.69 -2.48 -4.11
C MET A 151 -17.56 -2.09 -5.57
N VAL A 152 -18.18 -0.97 -5.93
CA VAL A 152 -18.13 -0.39 -7.27
C VAL A 152 -17.59 1.02 -7.17
N SER A 153 -16.65 1.37 -8.04
CA SER A 153 -16.20 2.74 -8.22
C SER A 153 -16.99 3.39 -9.35
N ILE A 154 -17.68 4.49 -9.03
CA ILE A 154 -18.36 5.33 -10.02
C ILE A 154 -17.39 6.45 -10.40
N LEU A 155 -17.11 6.59 -11.69
CA LEU A 155 -16.14 7.56 -12.20
C LEU A 155 -16.81 8.57 -13.13
N ARG A 156 -16.35 9.82 -13.08
CA ARG A 156 -16.73 10.90 -14.02
C ARG A 156 -18.21 11.28 -13.98
N VAL A 157 -18.83 11.18 -12.81
CA VAL A 157 -20.18 11.69 -12.56
C VAL A 157 -20.14 12.69 -11.40
N PRO A 158 -21.09 13.65 -11.33
CA PRO A 158 -21.25 14.50 -10.16
C PRO A 158 -21.50 13.68 -8.89
N VAL A 159 -21.05 14.18 -7.74
CA VAL A 159 -21.21 13.52 -6.43
C VAL A 159 -22.69 13.28 -6.12
N GLU A 160 -23.55 14.23 -6.48
CA GLU A 160 -24.99 14.16 -6.29
C GLU A 160 -25.59 12.98 -7.06
N THR A 161 -25.16 12.78 -8.32
CA THR A 161 -25.59 11.64 -9.15
C THR A 161 -25.13 10.30 -8.56
N ALA A 162 -23.92 10.22 -8.02
CA ALA A 162 -23.44 9.01 -7.33
C ALA A 162 -24.28 8.71 -6.07
N ALA A 163 -24.64 9.72 -5.31
CA ALA A 163 -25.52 9.59 -4.14
C ALA A 163 -26.93 9.13 -4.51
N GLU A 164 -27.51 9.66 -5.60
CA GLU A 164 -28.83 9.26 -6.12
C GLU A 164 -28.81 7.80 -6.59
N ILE A 165 -27.76 7.37 -7.29
CA ILE A 165 -27.59 5.97 -7.72
C ILE A 165 -27.52 5.05 -6.51
N ALA A 166 -26.72 5.40 -5.51
CA ALA A 166 -26.60 4.60 -4.28
C ALA A 166 -27.95 4.48 -3.57
N ALA A 167 -28.69 5.57 -3.41
CA ALA A 167 -30.02 5.56 -2.80
C ALA A 167 -31.02 4.69 -3.60
N ALA A 168 -31.03 4.82 -4.92
CA ALA A 168 -31.94 4.06 -5.80
C ALA A 168 -31.66 2.54 -5.82
N THR A 169 -30.42 2.14 -5.57
CA THR A 169 -29.99 0.73 -5.58
C THR A 169 -29.85 0.10 -4.20
N GLY A 170 -30.12 0.87 -3.11
CA GLY A 170 -29.94 0.40 -1.74
C GLY A 170 -28.46 0.22 -1.34
N CYS A 171 -27.54 0.81 -2.10
CA CYS A 171 -26.11 0.81 -1.78
C CYS A 171 -25.76 1.94 -0.81
N THR A 172 -24.66 1.77 -0.11
CA THR A 172 -24.08 2.82 0.76
C THR A 172 -22.86 3.44 0.07
N VAL A 173 -22.77 4.76 0.07
CA VAL A 173 -21.55 5.45 -0.36
C VAL A 173 -20.47 5.22 0.71
N ALA A 174 -19.42 4.51 0.35
CA ALA A 174 -18.33 4.19 1.26
C ALA A 174 -17.30 5.32 1.33
N ASN A 175 -17.03 6.02 0.22
CA ASN A 175 -16.08 7.11 0.17
C ASN A 175 -16.31 8.02 -1.06
N TYR A 176 -15.96 9.29 -0.91
CA TYR A 176 -15.80 10.28 -2.00
C TYR A 176 -14.30 10.54 -2.16
N ASN A 177 -13.73 10.12 -3.32
CA ASN A 177 -12.30 10.28 -3.63
C ASN A 177 -12.03 11.53 -4.44
#